data_e64003fd6fd512ed317a76e008fb0a5b
#
_entry.id   e64003fd6fd512ed317a76e008fb0a5b
#
_cell.length_a   1.000
_cell.length_b   1.000
_cell.length_c   1.000
_cell.angle_alpha   90.00
_cell.angle_beta   90.00
_cell.angle_gamma   90.00
#
_symmetry.space_group_name_H-M   'P 1'
#
loop_
_entity.id
_entity.type
_entity.pdbx_description
1 polymer ?
#
loop_
_entity_poly.entity_id
_entity_poly.type
_entity_poly.pdbx_seq_one_letter_code
_entity_poly.pdbx_strand_id
1 'polypeptide(L)'
;MEFHGAKLLLTHAGRMLTYLRDDRAGLPFPAHWDLPGGGREGTETPMACALREMHEEFGLHLPPDGLTGRAFPSHAAPPMMSWLFTGTLTKAQIAAIRFGDEGQEWRMMPVADYLAHPRAVPHFRDWIRASWPAPT
;
A
#
# COMPACT_ATOMS: atom_id res chain seq x y z
N MET A 1 -6.52 20.05 -2.16
CA MET A 1 -7.00 18.97 -3.06
C MET A 1 -7.59 17.85 -2.22
N GLU A 2 -8.78 17.44 -2.56
CA GLU A 2 -9.41 16.32 -1.87
C GLU A 2 -8.87 14.99 -2.37
N PHE A 3 -8.57 14.10 -1.45
CA PHE A 3 -8.17 12.73 -1.77
C PHE A 3 -8.85 11.75 -0.83
N HIS A 4 -9.01 10.51 -1.29
CA HIS A 4 -9.71 9.45 -0.55
C HIS A 4 -8.78 8.72 0.41
N GLY A 5 -7.59 8.38 -0.03
CA GLY A 5 -6.64 7.65 0.77
C GLY A 5 -5.25 7.58 0.14
N ALA A 6 -4.36 6.87 0.80
CA ALA A 6 -2.98 6.71 0.35
C ALA A 6 -2.49 5.28 0.61
N LYS A 7 -1.81 4.72 -0.39
CA LYS A 7 -1.21 3.39 -0.35
C LYS A 7 0.30 3.50 -0.57
N LEU A 8 1.02 2.45 -0.20
CA LEU A 8 2.48 2.42 -0.32
C LEU A 8 2.93 1.17 -1.09
N LEU A 9 3.77 1.40 -2.07
CA LEU A 9 4.51 0.35 -2.76
C LEU A 9 5.93 0.34 -2.20
N LEU A 10 6.18 -0.56 -1.26
CA LEU A 10 7.46 -0.64 -0.55
C LEU A 10 8.19 -1.90 -0.94
N THR A 11 9.39 -1.75 -1.50
CA THR A 11 10.11 -2.87 -2.10
C THR A 11 11.46 -3.12 -1.44
N HIS A 12 11.88 -4.38 -1.51
CA HIS A 12 13.24 -4.82 -1.17
C HIS A 12 13.58 -6.01 -2.06
N ALA A 13 14.68 -5.90 -2.79
CA ALA A 13 15.19 -6.97 -3.65
C ALA A 13 14.11 -7.54 -4.59
N GLY A 14 13.32 -6.65 -5.23
CA GLY A 14 12.27 -7.04 -6.18
C GLY A 14 10.99 -7.59 -5.56
N ARG A 15 10.89 -7.58 -4.23
CA ARG A 15 9.69 -8.00 -3.51
C ARG A 15 9.02 -6.80 -2.89
N MET A 16 7.69 -6.85 -2.78
CA MET A 16 6.87 -5.76 -2.26
C MET A 16 6.11 -6.19 -1.02
N LEU A 17 5.95 -5.28 -0.07
CA LEU A 17 5.18 -5.53 1.13
C LEU A 17 3.70 -5.58 0.79
N THR A 18 3.06 -6.68 1.18
CA THR A 18 1.63 -6.93 0.94
C THR A 18 1.00 -7.51 2.20
N TYR A 19 -0.32 -7.43 2.29
CA TYR A 19 -1.04 -8.20 3.30
C TYR A 19 -2.33 -8.76 2.70
N LEU A 20 -2.78 -9.87 3.27
CA LEU A 20 -4.01 -10.55 2.86
C LEU A 20 -5.17 -9.96 3.65
N ARG A 21 -6.15 -9.39 2.94
CA ARG A 21 -7.35 -8.83 3.54
C ARG A 21 -8.16 -9.91 4.23
N ASP A 22 -8.92 -9.54 5.26
CA ASP A 22 -9.84 -10.44 5.93
C ASP A 22 -10.85 -11.03 4.94
N ASP A 23 -11.28 -12.25 5.22
CA ASP A 23 -12.27 -12.97 4.40
C ASP A 23 -13.61 -12.94 5.12
N ARG A 24 -14.35 -11.85 4.93
CA ARG A 24 -15.67 -11.72 5.55
C ARG A 24 -16.64 -11.00 4.61
N ALA A 25 -17.93 -11.33 4.79
CA ALA A 25 -19.00 -10.75 4.00
C ALA A 25 -19.08 -9.23 4.21
N GLY A 26 -19.35 -8.51 3.14
CA GLY A 26 -19.49 -7.04 3.15
C GLY A 26 -18.19 -6.27 3.06
N LEU A 27 -17.04 -6.93 3.19
CA LEU A 27 -15.74 -6.30 2.99
C LEU A 27 -15.41 -6.23 1.50
N PRO A 28 -15.03 -5.07 0.95
CA PRO A 28 -14.54 -5.01 -0.42
C PRO A 28 -13.30 -5.88 -0.61
N PHE A 29 -13.24 -6.61 -1.72
CA PHE A 29 -12.11 -7.48 -2.04
C PHE A 29 -11.71 -8.41 -0.88
N PRO A 30 -12.64 -9.25 -0.34
CA PRO A 30 -12.29 -10.16 0.74
C PRO A 30 -11.22 -11.15 0.29
N ALA A 31 -10.28 -11.49 1.19
CA ALA A 31 -9.18 -12.42 0.92
C ALA A 31 -8.35 -12.06 -0.33
N HIS A 32 -8.22 -10.77 -0.62
CA HIS A 32 -7.34 -10.27 -1.67
C HIS A 32 -6.07 -9.68 -1.05
N TRP A 33 -4.99 -9.72 -1.83
CA TRP A 33 -3.71 -9.12 -1.44
C TRP A 33 -3.76 -7.62 -1.68
N ASP A 34 -3.48 -6.87 -0.63
CA ASP A 34 -3.56 -5.41 -0.58
C ASP A 34 -2.19 -4.81 -0.30
N LEU A 35 -2.09 -3.50 -0.47
CA LEU A 35 -0.91 -2.70 -0.14
C LEU A 35 -1.09 -2.05 1.23
N PRO A 36 0.01 -1.74 1.95
CA PRO A 36 -0.10 -0.88 3.13
C PRO A 36 -0.76 0.44 2.79
N GLY A 37 -1.53 0.98 3.74
CA GLY A 37 -2.20 2.26 3.56
C GLY A 37 -3.69 2.16 3.80
N GLY A 38 -4.37 3.28 3.71
CA GLY A 38 -5.80 3.34 3.97
C GLY A 38 -6.39 4.72 3.75
N GLY A 39 -7.56 4.94 4.34
CA GLY A 39 -8.33 6.16 4.17
C GLY A 39 -7.78 7.36 4.93
N ARG A 40 -8.00 8.53 4.35
CA ARG A 40 -7.67 9.81 4.97
C ARG A 40 -8.47 10.01 6.26
N GLU A 41 -7.81 10.55 7.28
CA GLU A 41 -8.46 11.02 8.50
C GLU A 41 -8.27 12.53 8.65
N GLY A 42 -9.38 13.24 8.92
CA GLY A 42 -9.34 14.68 9.16
C GLY A 42 -8.71 15.47 8.02
N THR A 43 -7.75 16.30 8.36
CA THR A 43 -7.06 17.19 7.41
C THR A 43 -5.68 16.69 6.99
N GLU A 44 -5.42 15.40 7.13
CA GLU A 44 -4.13 14.83 6.75
C GLU A 44 -3.74 15.16 5.31
N THR A 45 -2.44 15.35 5.09
CA THR A 45 -1.89 15.32 3.73
C THR A 45 -1.79 13.87 3.25
N PRO A 46 -1.65 13.63 1.93
CA PRO A 46 -1.45 12.27 1.44
C PRO A 46 -0.26 11.55 2.11
N MET A 47 0.87 12.23 2.29
CA MET A 47 2.04 11.66 2.96
C MET A 47 1.73 11.32 4.43
N ALA A 48 1.10 12.22 5.17
CA ALA A 48 0.75 11.97 6.56
C ALA A 48 -0.20 10.78 6.70
N CYS A 49 -1.17 10.66 5.80
CA CYS A 49 -2.09 9.52 5.75
C CYS A 49 -1.34 8.20 5.55
N ALA A 50 -0.44 8.15 4.57
CA ALA A 50 0.34 6.95 4.28
C ALA A 50 1.22 6.55 5.48
N LEU A 51 1.90 7.51 6.09
CA LEU A 51 2.80 7.23 7.21
C LEU A 51 2.05 6.80 8.46
N ARG A 52 0.89 7.38 8.73
CA ARG A 52 0.03 6.96 9.85
C ARG A 52 -0.45 5.52 9.66
N GLU A 53 -0.98 5.20 8.49
CA GLU A 53 -1.46 3.85 8.19
C GLU A 53 -0.34 2.82 8.28
N MET A 54 0.86 3.15 7.79
CA MET A 54 2.02 2.26 7.88
C MET A 54 2.37 1.94 9.33
N HIS A 55 2.33 2.94 10.20
CA HIS A 55 2.58 2.74 11.62
C HIS A 55 1.48 1.87 12.26
N GLU A 56 0.22 2.14 11.96
CA GLU A 56 -0.90 1.38 12.52
C GLU A 56 -0.89 -0.08 12.06
N GLU A 57 -0.62 -0.32 10.78
CA GLU A 57 -0.72 -1.66 10.18
C GLU A 57 0.53 -2.51 10.38
N PHE A 58 1.70 -1.91 10.35
CA PHE A 58 2.97 -2.65 10.33
C PHE A 58 3.94 -2.25 11.44
N GLY A 59 3.59 -1.30 12.28
CA GLY A 59 4.41 -0.87 13.41
C GLY A 59 5.68 -0.13 13.02
N LEU A 60 5.79 0.36 11.79
CA LEU A 60 6.97 1.07 11.31
C LEU A 60 6.72 2.56 11.17
N HIS A 61 7.65 3.35 11.71
CA HIS A 61 7.74 4.79 11.44
C HIS A 61 8.70 4.99 10.28
N LEU A 62 8.15 5.19 9.08
CA LEU A 62 8.97 5.45 7.90
C LEU A 62 9.32 6.93 7.82
N PRO A 63 10.57 7.27 7.44
CA PRO A 63 10.89 8.64 7.10
C PRO A 63 10.20 9.03 5.79
N PRO A 64 9.70 10.27 5.65
CA PRO A 64 9.09 10.70 4.40
C PRO A 64 10.08 10.80 3.25
N ASP A 65 11.36 11.00 3.56
CA ASP A 65 12.41 11.07 2.55
C ASP A 65 12.54 9.71 1.83
N GLY A 66 12.71 9.75 0.54
CA GLY A 66 12.80 8.53 -0.25
C GLY A 66 11.46 7.98 -0.72
N LEU A 67 10.34 8.58 -0.32
CA LEU A 67 9.02 8.22 -0.83
C LEU A 67 8.62 9.18 -1.95
N THR A 68 8.23 8.64 -3.08
CA THR A 68 7.77 9.40 -4.24
C THR A 68 6.29 9.14 -4.46
N GLY A 69 5.48 10.20 -4.44
CA GLY A 69 4.04 10.09 -4.55
C GLY A 69 3.51 10.31 -5.96
N ARG A 70 2.45 9.59 -6.29
CA ARG A 70 1.71 9.76 -7.55
C ARG A 70 0.22 9.61 -7.26
N ALA A 71 -0.59 10.50 -7.83
CA ALA A 71 -2.05 10.44 -7.68
C ALA A 71 -2.68 9.65 -8.81
N PHE A 72 -3.69 8.86 -8.47
CA PHE A 72 -4.52 8.11 -9.40
C PHE A 72 -5.99 8.38 -9.10
N PRO A 73 -6.90 8.26 -10.08
CA PRO A 73 -8.32 8.30 -9.80
C PRO A 73 -8.70 7.24 -8.75
N SER A 74 -9.45 7.62 -7.74
CA SER A 74 -9.90 6.69 -6.72
C SER A 74 -10.91 5.70 -7.29
N HIS A 75 -10.70 4.40 -7.03
CA HIS A 75 -11.67 3.38 -7.40
C HIS A 75 -12.93 3.45 -6.51
N ALA A 76 -12.73 3.68 -5.22
CA ALA A 76 -13.82 3.64 -4.23
C ALA A 76 -14.65 4.91 -4.19
N ALA A 77 -14.08 6.08 -4.49
CA ALA A 77 -14.71 7.37 -4.26
C ALA A 77 -14.46 8.39 -5.38
N PRO A 78 -14.78 8.06 -6.66
CA PRO A 78 -14.64 9.05 -7.72
C PRO A 78 -15.58 10.25 -7.48
N PRO A 79 -15.22 11.50 -7.83
CA PRO A 79 -14.03 11.85 -8.61
C PRO A 79 -12.77 12.12 -7.77
N MET A 80 -12.75 11.73 -6.51
CA MET A 80 -11.57 11.95 -5.66
C MET A 80 -10.36 11.16 -6.17
N MET A 81 -9.18 11.60 -5.78
CA MET A 81 -7.93 10.93 -6.10
C MET A 81 -7.50 10.05 -4.94
N SER A 82 -6.68 9.06 -5.24
CA SER A 82 -5.93 8.28 -4.26
C SER A 82 -4.44 8.38 -4.58
N TRP A 83 -3.60 8.28 -3.56
CA TRP A 83 -2.16 8.43 -3.73
C TRP A 83 -1.45 7.09 -3.56
N LEU A 84 -0.41 6.88 -4.35
CA LEU A 84 0.53 5.78 -4.18
C LEU A 84 1.92 6.37 -3.95
N PHE A 85 2.53 6.01 -2.81
CA PHE A 85 3.91 6.37 -2.50
C PHE A 85 4.81 5.16 -2.73
N THR A 86 5.87 5.35 -3.50
CA THR A 86 6.83 4.30 -3.83
C THR A 86 8.13 4.55 -3.10
N GLY A 87 8.67 3.52 -2.48
CA GLY A 87 9.94 3.57 -1.76
C GLY A 87 10.50 2.18 -1.52
N THR A 88 11.58 2.13 -0.77
CA THR A 88 12.26 0.87 -0.44
C THR A 88 12.27 0.63 1.07
N LEU A 89 12.35 -0.64 1.44
CA LEU A 89 12.56 -1.05 2.83
C LEU A 89 13.95 -1.68 2.97
N THR A 90 14.58 -1.46 4.10
CA THR A 90 15.79 -2.16 4.48
C THR A 90 15.46 -3.51 5.11
N LYS A 91 16.43 -4.42 5.17
CA LYS A 91 16.26 -5.68 5.91
C LYS A 91 15.89 -5.44 7.36
N ALA A 92 16.50 -4.43 7.99
CA ALA A 92 16.21 -4.09 9.39
C ALA A 92 14.77 -3.63 9.58
N GLN A 93 14.25 -2.84 8.65
CA GLN A 93 12.84 -2.40 8.70
C GLN A 93 11.91 -3.60 8.55
N ILE A 94 12.18 -4.49 7.60
CA ILE A 94 11.35 -5.69 7.40
C ILE A 94 11.38 -6.56 8.66
N ALA A 95 12.54 -6.75 9.27
CA ALA A 95 12.67 -7.53 10.50
C ALA A 95 11.94 -6.89 11.69
N ALA A 96 11.72 -5.59 11.65
CA ALA A 96 11.04 -4.84 12.72
C ALA A 96 9.52 -4.75 12.54
N ILE A 97 8.97 -5.32 11.47
CA ILE A 97 7.51 -5.28 11.23
C ILE A 97 6.77 -5.97 12.37
N ARG A 98 5.74 -5.26 12.85
CA ARG A 98 4.76 -5.79 13.79
C ARG A 98 3.39 -5.63 13.16
N PHE A 99 2.89 -6.72 12.58
CA PHE A 99 1.62 -6.71 11.89
C PHE A 99 0.47 -6.53 12.90
N GLY A 100 -0.43 -5.60 12.59
CA GLY A 100 -1.56 -5.28 13.44
C GLY A 100 -2.73 -6.27 13.26
N ASP A 101 -3.91 -5.84 13.72
CA ASP A 101 -5.09 -6.71 13.79
C ASP A 101 -5.91 -6.76 12.51
N GLU A 102 -5.69 -5.84 11.57
CA GLU A 102 -6.37 -5.86 10.28
C GLU A 102 -5.64 -6.77 9.32
N GLY A 103 -6.39 -7.65 8.64
CA GLY A 103 -5.82 -8.60 7.71
C GLY A 103 -5.42 -9.91 8.37
N GLN A 104 -5.16 -10.92 7.54
CA GLN A 104 -4.87 -12.28 7.98
C GLN A 104 -3.38 -12.53 8.17
N GLU A 105 -2.55 -12.02 7.26
CA GLU A 105 -1.10 -12.19 7.26
C GLU A 105 -0.46 -11.13 6.36
N TRP A 106 0.83 -10.93 6.53
CA TRP A 106 1.61 -10.10 5.61
C TRP A 106 2.69 -10.92 4.91
N ARG A 107 3.15 -10.43 3.77
CA ARG A 107 4.16 -11.13 2.98
C ARG A 107 4.95 -10.15 2.12
N MET A 108 6.26 -10.39 2.00
CA MET A 108 7.06 -9.79 0.95
C MET A 108 6.90 -10.65 -0.30
N MET A 109 6.14 -10.16 -1.26
CA MET A 109 5.77 -10.90 -2.47
C MET A 109 6.58 -10.36 -3.65
N PRO A 110 7.16 -11.22 -4.52
CA PRO A 110 7.76 -10.71 -5.75
C PRO A 110 6.77 -9.84 -6.52
N VAL A 111 7.22 -8.70 -7.02
CA VAL A 111 6.32 -7.76 -7.72
C VAL A 111 5.64 -8.46 -8.91
N ALA A 112 6.38 -9.27 -9.67
CA ALA A 112 5.81 -10.01 -10.78
C ALA A 112 4.70 -10.97 -10.34
N ASP A 113 4.84 -11.60 -9.18
CA ASP A 113 3.82 -12.51 -8.64
C ASP A 113 2.56 -11.74 -8.26
N TYR A 114 2.71 -10.56 -7.65
CA TYR A 114 1.56 -9.71 -7.33
C TYR A 114 0.80 -9.32 -8.59
N LEU A 115 1.52 -8.88 -9.62
CA LEU A 115 0.90 -8.46 -10.88
C LEU A 115 0.13 -9.59 -11.59
N ALA A 116 0.55 -10.84 -11.39
CA ALA A 116 -0.08 -12.02 -11.96
C ALA A 116 -1.07 -12.70 -11.01
N HIS A 117 -1.18 -12.22 -9.77
CA HIS A 117 -1.96 -12.91 -8.75
C HIS A 117 -3.47 -12.72 -8.99
N PRO A 118 -4.26 -13.81 -9.01
CA PRO A 118 -5.70 -13.71 -9.25
C PRO A 118 -6.44 -12.99 -8.11
N ARG A 119 -5.85 -12.92 -6.92
CA ARG A 119 -6.41 -12.22 -5.76
C ARG A 119 -5.64 -10.96 -5.39
N ALA A 120 -4.91 -10.35 -6.32
CA ALA A 120 -4.43 -8.98 -6.15
C ALA A 120 -5.60 -8.01 -6.38
N VAL A 121 -5.66 -6.93 -5.60
CA VAL A 121 -6.68 -5.89 -5.83
C VAL A 121 -6.45 -5.32 -7.24
N PRO A 122 -7.44 -5.40 -8.15
CA PRO A 122 -7.18 -5.17 -9.58
C PRO A 122 -6.63 -3.80 -9.93
N HIS A 123 -7.19 -2.73 -9.35
CA HIS A 123 -6.73 -1.38 -9.70
C HIS A 123 -5.32 -1.09 -9.18
N PHE A 124 -4.85 -1.79 -8.13
CA PHE A 124 -3.48 -1.64 -7.65
C PHE A 124 -2.47 -2.23 -8.63
N ARG A 125 -2.84 -3.26 -9.39
CA ARG A 125 -1.96 -3.76 -10.46
C ARG A 125 -1.65 -2.67 -11.48
N ASP A 126 -2.65 -1.91 -11.88
CA ASP A 126 -2.48 -0.82 -12.84
C ASP A 126 -1.59 0.29 -12.28
N TRP A 127 -1.80 0.64 -11.00
CA TRP A 127 -0.98 1.64 -10.33
C TRP A 127 0.49 1.20 -10.24
N ILE A 128 0.71 -0.07 -9.92
CA ILE A 128 2.07 -0.63 -9.82
C ILE A 128 2.74 -0.63 -11.19
N ARG A 129 2.05 -1.05 -12.25
CA ARG A 129 2.60 -1.03 -13.60
C ARG A 129 3.01 0.37 -14.04
N ALA A 130 2.30 1.38 -13.60
CA ALA A 130 2.62 2.78 -13.90
C ALA A 130 3.81 3.31 -13.08
N SER A 131 4.14 2.68 -11.96
CA SER A 131 5.11 3.19 -10.99
C SER A 131 6.34 2.29 -10.80
N TRP A 132 6.29 1.04 -11.26
CA TRP A 132 7.37 0.05 -11.09
C TRP A 132 7.79 -0.53 -12.44
N PRO A 133 9.09 -0.73 -12.68
CA PRO A 133 10.17 -0.31 -11.80
C PRO A 133 10.27 1.20 -11.73
N ALA A 134 10.81 1.72 -10.61
CA ALA A 134 11.00 3.14 -10.46
C ALA A 134 11.96 3.62 -11.56
N PRO A 135 11.75 4.83 -12.11
CA PRO A 135 12.66 5.39 -13.11
C PRO A 135 14.09 5.44 -12.55
N THR A 136 15.02 4.96 -13.34
CA THR A 136 16.45 5.03 -12.99
C THR A 136 17.06 6.32 -13.46
#